data_81ee3200c2a99907c3b4b4b997eb18af
#
_entry.id   81ee3200c2a99907c3b4b4b997eb18af
#
_cell.length_a   1.000
_cell.length_b   1.000
_cell.length_c   1.000
_cell.angle_alpha   90.00
_cell.angle_beta   90.00
_cell.angle_gamma   90.00
#
_symmetry.space_group_name_H-M   'P 1'
#
loop_
_entity.id
_entity.type
_entity.pdbx_description
1 polymer ?
#
loop_
_entity_poly.entity_id
_entity_poly.type
_entity_poly.pdbx_seq_one_letter_code
_entity_poly.pdbx_strand_id
1 'polypeptide(L)'
;LVLLIETLFKRYLEEEYLKNDSLVILTESKEKLLAEFPDGIAKWKFVYGTPSNENEISVYSIDEFKGLEANMVIYIHGIDTTENMNYIAYTRAKYYLIELVRNY
;
A
#
# COMPACT_ATOMS: atom_id res chain seq x y z
N LEU A 1 4.43 -8.60 -9.78
CA LEU A 1 4.00 -7.72 -8.68
C LEU A 1 5.17 -7.00 -8.00
N VAL A 2 6.21 -7.74 -7.64
CA VAL A 2 7.39 -7.16 -6.98
C VAL A 2 8.00 -6.04 -7.83
N LEU A 3 8.18 -6.28 -9.11
CA LEU A 3 8.78 -5.31 -10.02
C LEU A 3 7.90 -4.06 -10.18
N LEU A 4 6.59 -4.23 -10.23
CA LEU A 4 5.66 -3.11 -10.32
C LEU A 4 5.73 -2.24 -9.07
N ILE A 5 5.70 -2.84 -7.89
CA ILE A 5 5.75 -2.11 -6.62
C ILE A 5 7.09 -1.40 -6.48
N GLU A 6 8.19 -2.07 -6.79
CA GLU A 6 9.51 -1.45 -6.75
C GLU A 6 9.58 -0.24 -7.68
N THR A 7 9.05 -0.37 -8.89
CA THR A 7 9.00 0.73 -9.86
C THR A 7 8.21 1.92 -9.33
N LEU A 8 7.06 1.65 -8.69
CA LEU A 8 6.24 2.71 -8.10
C LEU A 8 6.97 3.41 -6.96
N PHE A 9 7.63 2.66 -6.08
CA PHE A 9 8.39 3.25 -4.98
C PHE A 9 9.53 4.12 -5.50
N LYS A 10 10.26 3.66 -6.50
CA LYS A 10 11.34 4.45 -7.09
C LYS A 10 10.81 5.73 -7.69
N ARG A 11 9.70 5.65 -8.41
CA ARG A 11 9.11 6.82 -9.05
C ARG A 11 8.64 7.85 -8.03
N TYR A 12 7.83 7.45 -7.07
CA TYR A 12 7.18 8.40 -6.18
C TYR A 12 8.05 8.80 -4.98
N LEU A 13 8.83 7.89 -4.46
CA LEU A 13 9.63 8.16 -3.26
C LEU A 13 11.02 8.72 -3.59
N GLU A 14 11.65 8.26 -4.67
CA GLU A 14 13.00 8.71 -5.02
C GLU A 14 12.99 9.82 -6.06
N GLU A 15 12.19 9.69 -7.12
CA GLU A 15 12.20 10.67 -8.21
C GLU A 15 11.29 11.86 -7.93
N GLU A 16 10.11 11.64 -7.36
CA GLU A 16 9.14 12.71 -7.08
C GLU A 16 9.19 13.17 -5.63
N TYR A 17 10.05 12.58 -4.81
CA TYR A 17 10.29 12.96 -3.41
C TYR A 17 9.04 12.94 -2.51
N LEU A 18 8.07 12.09 -2.81
CA LEU A 18 6.95 11.88 -1.91
C LEU A 18 7.47 11.27 -0.61
N LYS A 19 7.02 11.79 0.53
CA LYS A 19 7.45 11.21 1.80
C LYS A 19 6.81 9.85 2.00
N ASN A 20 7.58 8.90 2.52
CA ASN A 20 7.09 7.54 2.74
C ASN A 20 5.90 7.47 3.69
N ASP A 21 5.79 8.39 4.65
CA ASP A 21 4.65 8.44 5.56
C ASP A 21 3.38 9.00 4.90
N SER A 22 3.49 9.50 3.69
CA SER A 22 2.34 9.94 2.89
C SER A 22 1.79 8.85 1.98
N LEU A 23 2.43 7.68 1.94
CA LEU A 23 2.06 6.55 1.10
C LEU A 23 1.65 5.38 1.98
N VAL A 24 0.54 4.75 1.63
CA VAL A 24 0.01 3.60 2.37
C VAL A 24 -0.33 2.50 1.38
N ILE A 25 -0.04 1.27 1.77
CA ILE A 25 -0.53 0.10 1.04
C ILE A 25 -1.77 -0.40 1.76
N LEU A 26 -2.87 -0.55 1.01
CA LEU A 26 -4.08 -1.20 1.49
C LEU A 26 -4.22 -2.55 0.82
N THR A 27 -4.64 -3.55 1.58
CA THR A 27 -4.82 -4.91 1.09
C THR A 27 -5.94 -5.59 1.86
N GLU A 28 -6.36 -6.75 1.39
CA GLU A 28 -7.41 -7.53 2.04
C GLU A 28 -6.93 -8.06 3.40
N SER A 29 -5.67 -8.48 3.48
CA SER A 29 -5.06 -8.98 4.70
C SER A 29 -3.61 -8.54 4.78
N LYS A 30 -3.31 -7.64 5.69
CA LYS A 30 -1.94 -7.16 5.89
C LYS A 30 -1.01 -8.28 6.33
N GLU A 31 -1.52 -9.22 7.12
CA GLU A 31 -0.74 -10.34 7.61
C GLU A 31 -0.25 -11.22 6.47
N LYS A 32 -1.12 -11.47 5.47
CA LYS A 32 -0.74 -12.27 4.31
C LYS A 32 0.29 -11.55 3.45
N LEU A 33 0.13 -10.24 3.27
CA LEU A 33 1.09 -9.47 2.48
C LEU A 33 2.46 -9.43 3.16
N LEU A 34 2.50 -9.20 4.47
CA LEU A 34 3.76 -9.19 5.20
C LEU A 34 4.42 -10.57 5.25
N ALA A 35 3.61 -11.64 5.31
CA ALA A 35 4.14 -13.00 5.25
C ALA A 35 4.76 -13.30 3.88
N GLU A 36 4.18 -12.75 2.82
CA GLU A 36 4.69 -12.91 1.46
C GLU A 36 6.00 -12.13 1.26
N PHE A 37 6.10 -10.96 1.88
CA PHE A 37 7.27 -10.07 1.74
C PHE A 37 7.84 -9.72 3.12
N PRO A 38 8.40 -10.71 3.84
CA PRO A 38 8.86 -10.48 5.22
C PRO A 38 10.02 -9.48 5.31
N ASP A 39 10.80 -9.34 4.24
CA ASP A 39 11.91 -8.39 4.17
C ASP A 39 11.57 -7.15 3.33
N GLY A 40 10.29 -6.99 2.97
CA GLY A 40 9.85 -5.90 2.12
C GLY A 40 10.20 -6.09 0.66
N ILE A 41 10.32 -4.99 -0.06
CA ILE A 41 10.68 -4.99 -1.48
C ILE A 41 11.82 -4.00 -1.68
N ALA A 42 12.95 -4.47 -2.21
CA ALA A 42 14.18 -3.70 -2.37
C ALA A 42 14.61 -3.13 -1.01
N LYS A 43 14.84 -1.83 -0.89
CA LYS A 43 15.26 -1.21 0.37
C LYS A 43 14.08 -0.83 1.27
N TRP A 44 12.85 -0.99 0.80
CA TRP A 44 11.67 -0.59 1.56
C TRP A 44 11.09 -1.77 2.32
N LYS A 45 10.87 -1.58 3.62
CA LYS A 45 10.29 -2.59 4.50
C LYS A 45 8.82 -2.28 4.76
N PHE A 46 8.01 -3.31 4.86
CA PHE A 46 6.59 -3.15 5.20
C PHE A 46 6.42 -3.24 6.70
N VAL A 47 5.66 -2.30 7.25
CA VAL A 47 5.43 -2.22 8.69
C VAL A 47 3.95 -2.03 8.99
N TYR A 48 3.54 -2.37 10.21
CA TYR A 48 2.21 -2.04 10.73
C TYR A 48 2.28 -0.65 11.37
N GLY A 49 1.25 0.14 11.11
CA GLY A 49 1.16 1.46 11.72
C GLY A 49 2.10 2.49 11.12
N THR A 50 2.44 3.50 11.88
CA THR A 50 3.22 4.64 11.40
C THR A 50 4.68 4.25 11.16
N PRO A 51 5.27 4.64 10.01
CA PRO A 51 6.69 4.39 9.76
C PRO A 51 7.56 5.12 10.78
N SER A 52 8.66 4.46 11.19
CA SER A 52 9.63 5.06 12.10
C SER A 52 10.87 5.59 11.38
N ASN A 53 11.05 5.26 10.11
CA ASN A 53 12.14 5.80 9.28
C ASN A 53 11.71 5.85 7.82
N GLU A 54 12.54 6.45 6.97
CA GLU A 54 12.21 6.70 5.57
C GLU A 54 12.16 5.47 4.67
N ASN A 55 12.64 4.33 5.15
CA ASN A 55 12.64 3.08 4.39
C ASN A 55 11.45 2.18 4.75
N GLU A 56 10.56 2.65 5.60
CA GLU A 56 9.38 1.88 6.00
C GLU A 56 8.13 2.37 5.31
N ILE A 57 7.30 1.42 4.89
CA ILE A 57 6.02 1.69 4.22
C ILE A 57 4.92 1.03 5.04
N SER A 58 3.91 1.81 5.40
CA SER A 58 2.78 1.31 6.19
C SER A 58 1.87 0.44 5.35
N VAL A 59 1.48 -0.69 5.92
CA VAL A 59 0.50 -1.61 5.31
C VAL A 59 -0.69 -1.76 6.25
N TYR A 60 -1.89 -1.60 5.71
CA TYR A 60 -3.13 -1.76 6.47
C TYR A 60 -4.08 -2.69 5.74
N SER A 61 -4.84 -3.45 6.50
CA SER A 61 -6.02 -4.09 5.94
C SER A 61 -7.10 -3.04 5.74
N ILE A 62 -7.95 -3.20 4.73
CA ILE A 62 -8.92 -2.19 4.31
C ILE A 62 -9.81 -1.74 5.48
N ASP A 63 -10.30 -2.67 6.27
CA ASP A 63 -11.20 -2.37 7.38
C ASP A 63 -10.53 -1.58 8.50
N GLU A 64 -9.23 -1.71 8.66
CA GLU A 64 -8.47 -0.96 9.67
C GLU A 64 -8.29 0.51 9.27
N PHE A 65 -8.37 0.80 7.97
CA PHE A 65 -8.12 2.14 7.45
C PHE A 65 -9.40 2.96 7.24
N LYS A 66 -10.55 2.47 7.70
CA LYS A 66 -11.81 3.21 7.61
C LYS A 66 -11.70 4.53 8.36
N GLY A 67 -12.13 5.62 7.71
CA GLY A 67 -12.08 6.94 8.31
C GLY A 67 -10.73 7.62 8.26
N LEU A 68 -9.70 6.95 7.77
CA LEU A 68 -8.37 7.51 7.60
C LEU A 68 -8.13 7.85 6.13
N GLU A 69 -7.10 8.66 5.86
CA GLU A 69 -6.74 9.06 4.51
C GLU A 69 -5.22 9.10 4.37
N ALA A 70 -4.74 8.94 3.13
CA ALA A 70 -3.34 9.10 2.79
C ALA A 70 -3.23 9.86 1.48
N ASN A 71 -2.11 10.56 1.27
CA ASN A 71 -1.90 11.29 0.02
C ASN A 71 -1.85 10.33 -1.17
N MET A 72 -1.20 9.18 -0.99
CA MET A 72 -1.14 8.15 -1.99
C MET A 72 -1.52 6.81 -1.39
N VAL A 73 -2.37 6.07 -2.08
CA VAL A 73 -2.76 4.71 -1.70
C VAL A 73 -2.41 3.76 -2.85
N ILE A 74 -1.69 2.69 -2.50
CA ILE A 74 -1.49 1.56 -3.40
C ILE A 74 -2.39 0.44 -2.88
N TYR A 75 -3.45 0.13 -3.62
CA TYR A 75 -4.43 -0.89 -3.24
C TYR A 75 -4.08 -2.19 -3.93
N ILE A 76 -3.63 -3.17 -3.16
CA ILE A 76 -3.23 -4.48 -3.67
C ILE A 76 -4.28 -5.51 -3.22
N HIS A 77 -4.96 -6.12 -4.17
CA HIS A 77 -6.02 -7.07 -3.85
C HIS A 77 -6.19 -8.14 -4.93
N GLY A 78 -6.88 -9.22 -4.57
CA GLY A 78 -7.28 -10.26 -5.52
C GLY A 78 -8.59 -9.91 -6.22
N ILE A 79 -9.10 -10.86 -7.01
CA ILE A 79 -10.33 -10.64 -7.77
C ILE A 79 -11.59 -10.88 -6.93
N ASP A 80 -11.44 -11.41 -5.72
CA ASP A 80 -12.56 -11.79 -4.86
C ASP A 80 -13.01 -10.69 -3.89
N THR A 81 -12.51 -9.47 -4.06
CA THR A 81 -12.92 -8.36 -3.19
C THR A 81 -14.34 -7.92 -3.49
N THR A 82 -15.05 -7.50 -2.44
CA THR A 82 -16.41 -7.00 -2.59
C THR A 82 -16.41 -5.56 -3.10
N GLU A 83 -17.54 -5.11 -3.66
CA GLU A 83 -17.70 -3.72 -4.07
C GLU A 83 -17.52 -2.77 -2.90
N ASN A 84 -17.99 -3.14 -1.71
CA ASN A 84 -17.86 -2.32 -0.52
C ASN A 84 -16.39 -2.15 -0.11
N MET A 85 -15.60 -3.22 -0.16
CA MET A 85 -14.16 -3.16 0.12
C MET A 85 -13.47 -2.23 -0.87
N ASN A 86 -13.78 -2.37 -2.15
CA ASN A 86 -13.21 -1.54 -3.20
C ASN A 86 -13.58 -0.07 -3.01
N TYR A 87 -14.84 0.21 -2.68
CA TYR A 87 -15.30 1.57 -2.42
C TYR A 87 -14.54 2.20 -1.26
N ILE A 88 -14.37 1.46 -0.17
CA ILE A 88 -13.61 1.96 0.98
C ILE A 88 -12.18 2.30 0.56
N ALA A 89 -11.52 1.39 -0.15
CA ALA A 89 -10.15 1.60 -0.59
C ALA A 89 -10.03 2.82 -1.52
N TYR A 90 -10.93 2.92 -2.50
CA TYR A 90 -10.89 4.01 -3.47
C TYR A 90 -11.08 5.38 -2.85
N THR A 91 -11.78 5.48 -1.73
CA THR A 91 -12.06 6.77 -1.08
C THR A 91 -11.00 7.19 -0.07
N ARG A 92 -9.96 6.38 0.14
CA ARG A 92 -8.91 6.69 1.14
C ARG A 92 -7.76 7.51 0.59
N ALA A 93 -7.61 7.62 -0.73
CA ALA A 93 -6.53 8.38 -1.35
C ALA A 93 -6.95 9.83 -1.56
N LYS A 94 -6.11 10.77 -1.12
CA LYS A 94 -6.35 12.19 -1.36
C LYS A 94 -5.98 12.61 -2.78
N TYR A 95 -4.83 12.15 -3.27
CA TYR A 95 -4.29 12.63 -4.55
C TYR A 95 -4.00 11.52 -5.54
N TYR A 96 -3.46 10.38 -5.08
CA TYR A 96 -3.05 9.29 -5.97
C TYR A 96 -3.61 7.97 -5.47
N LEU A 97 -4.28 7.27 -6.35
CA LEU A 97 -4.74 5.90 -6.11
C LEU A 97 -4.19 5.02 -7.21
N ILE A 98 -3.45 3.98 -6.83
CA ILE A 98 -2.96 2.97 -7.76
C ILE A 98 -3.52 1.63 -7.30
N GLU A 99 -4.21 0.96 -8.21
CA GLU A 99 -4.81 -0.34 -7.94
C GLU A 99 -4.00 -1.43 -8.63
N LEU A 100 -3.55 -2.41 -7.86
CA LEU A 100 -2.85 -3.58 -8.37
C LEU A 100 -3.69 -4.81 -8.08
N VAL A 101 -4.30 -5.37 -9.12
CA VAL A 101 -5.16 -6.55 -8.99
C VAL A 101 -4.32 -7.80 -9.23
N ARG A 102 -4.32 -8.69 -8.25
CA ARG A 102 -3.60 -9.95 -8.34
C ARG A 102 -4.54 -11.03 -8.84
N ASN A 103 -4.05 -11.79 -9.80
CA ASN A 103 -4.80 -12.91 -10.36
C ASN A 103 -4.24 -14.20 -9.74
N TYR A 104 -4.84 -14.60 -8.64
CA TYR A 104 -4.43 -15.83 -7.93
C TYR A 104 -5.04 -17.05 -8.57
#